data_984e06654c0560158c60efc82d8637c8
#
_entry.id   984e06654c0560158c60efc82d8637c8
#
_cell.length_a   1.000
_cell.length_b   1.000
_cell.length_c   1.000
_cell.angle_alpha   90.00
_cell.angle_beta   90.00
_cell.angle_gamma   90.00
#
_symmetry.space_group_name_H-M   'P 1'
#
loop_
_entity.id
_entity.type
_entity.pdbx_description
1 polymer ?
#
loop_
_entity_poly.entity_id
_entity_poly.type
_entity_poly.pdbx_seq_one_letter_code
_entity_poly.pdbx_strand_id
1 'polypeptide(L)'
;SHGVKGPNGMKRGSTGLGSTFSFYYGHHMTTIEGGMISTDNELLYELMKIKRSHGMARLLSSKFYDEAIQKNPDIDPSFLFLTDGYNFRNTELNAVLGIEQLKRLDSHIDIRRKNFDHFMKRIDPEHFYIPYNDPGNSSFVFPFVCKQPGDMIKLKSIFNELGIEYRPIVAGNLLLHPFLKKWKDTVKVPNAEILNNNGVYIGNNQFITEEMIDETFKHIKKIFIT
;
A
#
# COMPACT_ATOMS: atom_id res chain seq x y z
N SER A 1 4.06 0.13 1.61
CA SER A 1 4.82 0.96 0.71
C SER A 1 6.29 0.70 0.79
N HIS A 2 6.86 0.48 -0.39
CA HIS A 2 8.27 0.17 -0.52
C HIS A 2 9.14 1.37 -0.09
N GLY A 3 10.26 1.09 0.56
CA GLY A 3 11.22 2.10 0.95
C GLY A 3 10.93 2.88 2.22
N VAL A 4 9.80 2.65 2.89
CA VAL A 4 9.53 3.28 4.19
C VAL A 4 10.52 2.78 5.24
N LYS A 5 11.11 3.70 6.00
CA LYS A 5 12.01 3.40 7.10
C LYS A 5 11.36 3.70 8.45
N GLY A 6 11.68 2.92 9.47
CA GLY A 6 11.29 3.21 10.84
C GLY A 6 12.22 4.21 11.53
N PRO A 7 11.91 4.62 12.77
CA PRO A 7 12.71 5.60 13.53
C PRO A 7 14.18 5.20 13.71
N ASN A 8 14.46 3.90 13.72
CA ASN A 8 15.82 3.32 13.82
C ASN A 8 16.53 3.18 12.46
N GLY A 9 15.98 3.74 11.38
CA GLY A 9 16.52 3.65 10.03
C GLY A 9 16.31 2.30 9.31
N MET A 10 15.77 1.28 9.98
CA MET A 10 15.48 -0.01 9.36
C MET A 10 14.32 0.10 8.37
N LYS A 11 14.43 -0.58 7.22
CA LYS A 11 13.34 -0.65 6.24
C LYS A 11 12.12 -1.35 6.88
N ARG A 12 10.93 -0.77 6.70
CA ARG A 12 9.68 -1.46 7.07
C ARG A 12 9.56 -2.74 6.25
N GLY A 13 9.12 -3.80 6.91
CA GLY A 13 9.09 -5.14 6.32
C GLY A 13 10.25 -6.04 6.78
N SER A 14 11.21 -5.51 7.56
CA SER A 14 12.29 -6.28 8.18
C SER A 14 12.10 -6.51 9.70
N THR A 15 10.90 -6.24 10.22
CA THR A 15 10.60 -6.36 11.66
C THR A 15 9.31 -7.14 11.88
N GLY A 16 9.18 -7.79 13.04
CA GLY A 16 8.01 -8.60 13.41
C GLY A 16 8.08 -10.03 12.87
N LEU A 17 6.99 -10.78 13.01
CA LEU A 17 6.88 -12.19 12.62
C LEU A 17 6.96 -12.38 11.09
N GLY A 18 6.44 -11.42 10.34
CA GLY A 18 6.46 -11.43 8.89
C GLY A 18 5.90 -10.13 8.32
N SER A 19 6.13 -9.90 7.03
CA SER A 19 5.69 -8.71 6.33
C SER A 19 5.12 -9.03 4.97
N THR A 20 4.07 -8.30 4.58
CA THR A 20 3.43 -8.44 3.27
C THR A 20 3.78 -7.25 2.38
N PHE A 21 4.05 -7.53 1.11
CA PHE A 21 4.32 -6.54 0.09
C PHE A 21 3.36 -6.74 -1.07
N SER A 22 2.83 -5.65 -1.58
CA SER A 22 2.01 -5.65 -2.79
C SER A 22 2.83 -5.14 -3.98
N PHE A 23 2.72 -5.83 -5.10
CA PHE A 23 3.29 -5.42 -6.38
C PHE A 23 2.19 -5.06 -7.38
N TYR A 24 1.04 -4.63 -6.86
CA TYR A 24 -0.04 -4.08 -7.67
C TYR A 24 0.40 -2.83 -8.43
N TYR A 25 -0.25 -2.55 -9.54
CA TYR A 25 0.07 -1.46 -10.46
C TYR A 25 0.32 -0.09 -9.80
N GLY A 26 -0.47 0.29 -8.80
CA GLY A 26 -0.39 1.60 -8.15
C GLY A 26 0.77 1.80 -7.15
N HIS A 27 1.61 0.79 -6.93
CA HIS A 27 2.70 0.87 -5.95
C HIS A 27 4.02 1.36 -6.54
N HIS A 28 5.02 1.58 -5.68
CA HIS A 28 6.36 2.06 -6.06
C HIS A 28 7.08 1.13 -7.03
N MET A 29 6.81 -0.15 -6.90
CA MET A 29 7.28 -1.22 -7.74
C MET A 29 6.09 -2.11 -8.09
N THR A 30 5.94 -2.44 -9.35
CA THR A 30 4.82 -3.25 -9.83
C THR A 30 5.28 -4.45 -10.65
N THR A 31 4.55 -5.54 -10.52
CA THR A 31 4.62 -6.69 -11.44
C THR A 31 3.30 -6.87 -12.18
N ILE A 32 2.54 -5.78 -12.38
CA ILE A 32 1.15 -5.70 -12.85
C ILE A 32 0.22 -6.16 -11.73
N GLU A 33 0.20 -7.42 -11.43
CA GLU A 33 -0.35 -8.07 -10.25
C GLU A 33 0.76 -8.85 -9.56
N GLY A 34 0.68 -8.99 -8.24
CA GLY A 34 1.62 -9.79 -7.48
C GLY A 34 1.76 -9.33 -6.03
N GLY A 35 2.45 -10.15 -5.27
CA GLY A 35 2.75 -9.88 -3.87
C GLY A 35 3.86 -10.78 -3.35
N MET A 36 4.40 -10.41 -2.21
CA MET A 36 5.43 -11.17 -1.52
C MET A 36 5.16 -11.15 -0.03
N ILE A 37 5.50 -12.22 0.63
CA ILE A 37 5.56 -12.29 2.09
C ILE A 37 6.99 -12.65 2.48
N SER A 38 7.56 -11.94 3.46
CA SER A 38 8.87 -12.23 4.04
C SER A 38 8.72 -12.58 5.51
N THR A 39 9.51 -13.53 5.99
CA THR A 39 9.58 -13.94 7.40
C THR A 39 10.92 -14.63 7.67
N ASP A 40 11.43 -14.48 8.90
CA ASP A 40 12.58 -15.23 9.41
C ASP A 40 12.13 -16.49 10.18
N ASN A 41 10.82 -16.73 10.31
CA ASN A 41 10.28 -17.93 10.96
C ASN A 41 10.15 -19.06 9.93
N GLU A 42 10.98 -20.10 10.09
CA GLU A 42 11.06 -21.23 9.17
C GLU A 42 9.72 -21.98 9.04
N LEU A 43 9.02 -22.22 10.17
CA LEU A 43 7.73 -22.94 10.12
C LEU A 43 6.65 -22.12 9.41
N LEU A 44 6.62 -20.81 9.61
CA LEU A 44 5.70 -19.93 8.91
C LEU A 44 6.02 -19.87 7.42
N TYR A 45 7.31 -19.83 7.06
CA TYR A 45 7.76 -19.87 5.66
C TYR A 45 7.29 -21.14 4.96
N GLU A 46 7.51 -22.32 5.56
CA GLU A 46 7.08 -23.60 5.00
C GLU A 46 5.55 -23.68 4.88
N LEU A 47 4.81 -23.24 5.89
CA LEU A 47 3.36 -23.20 5.83
C LEU A 47 2.85 -22.29 4.71
N MET A 48 3.43 -21.11 4.52
CA MET A 48 3.03 -20.19 3.45
C MET A 48 3.35 -20.74 2.07
N LYS A 49 4.45 -21.47 1.89
CA LYS A 49 4.80 -22.14 0.63
C LYS A 49 3.74 -23.12 0.19
N ILE A 50 3.26 -23.96 1.09
CA ILE A 50 2.21 -24.93 0.77
C ILE A 50 0.85 -24.28 0.65
N LYS A 51 0.49 -23.34 1.54
CA LYS A 51 -0.79 -22.61 1.52
C LYS A 51 -1.02 -21.86 0.21
N ARG A 52 -0.01 -21.24 -0.37
CA ARG A 52 -0.14 -20.54 -1.67
C ARG A 52 -0.41 -21.48 -2.86
N SER A 53 -0.19 -22.78 -2.68
CA SER A 53 -0.31 -23.79 -3.73
C SER A 53 -1.01 -25.04 -3.22
N HIS A 54 -2.30 -24.93 -2.96
CA HIS A 54 -3.24 -26.01 -2.66
C HIS A 54 -2.99 -26.78 -1.36
N GLY A 55 -2.00 -26.43 -0.52
CA GLY A 55 -1.61 -27.18 0.67
C GLY A 55 -0.71 -28.40 0.39
N MET A 56 -0.09 -28.47 -0.80
CA MET A 56 0.71 -29.63 -1.26
C MET A 56 2.06 -29.73 -0.56
N ALA A 57 2.35 -30.89 0.02
CA ALA A 57 3.61 -31.21 0.70
C ALA A 57 4.85 -31.06 -0.20
N ARG A 58 4.76 -31.35 -1.49
CA ARG A 58 5.88 -31.33 -2.45
C ARG A 58 6.58 -29.95 -2.59
N LEU A 59 6.02 -28.90 -2.02
CA LEU A 59 6.64 -27.58 -1.98
C LEU A 59 7.44 -27.33 -0.71
N LEU A 60 7.39 -28.22 0.25
CA LEU A 60 8.21 -28.12 1.47
C LEU A 60 9.70 -28.28 1.15
N SER A 61 10.55 -27.75 2.01
CA SER A 61 11.97 -28.08 2.01
C SER A 61 12.17 -29.55 2.36
N SER A 62 13.26 -30.16 1.88
CA SER A 62 13.48 -31.62 1.97
C SER A 62 13.21 -32.21 3.34
N LYS A 63 13.72 -31.59 4.40
CA LYS A 63 13.50 -32.04 5.78
C LYS A 63 12.01 -32.16 6.15
N PHE A 64 11.23 -31.12 5.88
CA PHE A 64 9.80 -31.11 6.19
C PHE A 64 8.99 -32.01 5.26
N TYR A 65 9.45 -32.15 4.02
CA TYR A 65 8.85 -33.06 3.06
C TYR A 65 9.02 -34.52 3.48
N ASP A 66 10.24 -34.93 3.83
CA ASP A 66 10.54 -36.28 4.27
C ASP A 66 9.75 -36.66 5.53
N GLU A 67 9.67 -35.75 6.52
CA GLU A 67 8.84 -35.96 7.70
C GLU A 67 7.35 -36.11 7.36
N ALA A 68 6.86 -35.33 6.39
CA ALA A 68 5.46 -35.39 5.98
C ALA A 68 5.13 -36.73 5.31
N ILE A 69 6.00 -37.27 4.44
CA ILE A 69 5.81 -38.55 3.80
C ILE A 69 5.84 -39.68 4.84
N GLN A 70 6.83 -39.68 5.74
CA GLN A 70 6.94 -40.69 6.79
C GLN A 70 5.69 -40.77 7.69
N LYS A 71 5.05 -39.63 7.94
CA LYS A 71 3.81 -39.58 8.73
C LYS A 71 2.56 -39.97 7.98
N ASN A 72 2.62 -40.09 6.65
CA ASN A 72 1.49 -40.42 5.76
C ASN A 72 1.86 -41.46 4.72
N PRO A 73 2.30 -42.68 5.11
CA PRO A 73 2.86 -43.69 4.19
C PRO A 73 1.85 -44.25 3.18
N ASP A 74 0.56 -44.12 3.49
CA ASP A 74 -0.52 -44.66 2.64
C ASP A 74 -0.98 -43.69 1.54
N ILE A 75 -0.40 -42.48 1.47
CA ILE A 75 -0.77 -41.46 0.49
C ILE A 75 0.36 -41.29 -0.52
N ASP A 76 -0.01 -41.19 -1.80
CA ASP A 76 0.97 -40.90 -2.85
C ASP A 76 1.66 -39.55 -2.55
N PRO A 77 2.98 -39.50 -2.38
CA PRO A 77 3.73 -38.30 -2.05
C PRO A 77 3.51 -37.13 -3.03
N SER A 78 3.21 -37.42 -4.30
CA SER A 78 2.97 -36.41 -5.34
C SER A 78 1.69 -35.62 -5.10
N PHE A 79 0.73 -36.21 -4.38
CA PHE A 79 -0.59 -35.62 -4.07
C PHE A 79 -0.90 -35.60 -2.57
N LEU A 80 0.13 -35.52 -1.74
CA LEU A 80 -0.03 -35.36 -0.32
C LEU A 80 -0.40 -33.89 -0.01
N PHE A 81 -1.62 -33.65 0.50
CA PHE A 81 -2.11 -32.37 0.97
C PHE A 81 -2.09 -32.34 2.49
N LEU A 82 -1.32 -31.43 3.07
CA LEU A 82 -1.15 -31.31 4.53
C LEU A 82 -2.14 -30.34 5.17
N THR A 83 -2.70 -29.45 4.40
CA THR A 83 -3.66 -28.44 4.86
C THR A 83 -4.53 -27.99 3.67
N ASP A 84 -5.60 -27.27 3.97
CA ASP A 84 -6.28 -26.43 2.98
C ASP A 84 -5.31 -25.40 2.40
N GLY A 85 -5.55 -24.96 1.17
CA GLY A 85 -4.68 -24.00 0.49
C GLY A 85 -5.38 -23.24 -0.61
N TYR A 86 -4.66 -22.28 -1.16
CA TYR A 86 -5.10 -21.40 -2.23
C TYR A 86 -4.32 -21.70 -3.51
N ASN A 87 -4.70 -21.09 -4.59
CA ASN A 87 -3.93 -21.04 -5.83
C ASN A 87 -3.44 -19.61 -6.07
N PHE A 88 -2.43 -19.18 -5.31
CA PHE A 88 -1.84 -17.83 -5.35
C PHE A 88 -0.43 -17.84 -5.96
N ARG A 89 -0.19 -18.72 -6.92
CA ARG A 89 1.10 -18.81 -7.56
C ARG A 89 1.34 -17.62 -8.49
N ASN A 90 2.50 -17.00 -8.36
CA ASN A 90 2.98 -16.00 -9.30
C ASN A 90 3.64 -16.69 -10.52
N THR A 91 3.89 -15.91 -11.57
CA THR A 91 4.54 -16.39 -12.79
C THR A 91 5.95 -15.84 -12.96
N GLU A 92 6.79 -16.52 -13.74
CA GLU A 92 8.12 -16.05 -14.13
C GLU A 92 8.06 -14.69 -14.85
N LEU A 93 7.00 -14.41 -15.63
CA LEU A 93 6.81 -13.15 -16.32
C LEU A 93 6.71 -11.98 -15.34
N ASN A 94 5.96 -12.16 -14.24
CA ASN A 94 5.88 -11.16 -13.19
C ASN A 94 7.25 -10.94 -12.52
N ALA A 95 8.02 -12.01 -12.31
CA ALA A 95 9.35 -11.92 -11.71
C ALA A 95 10.33 -11.13 -12.59
N VAL A 96 10.32 -11.31 -13.90
CA VAL A 96 11.14 -10.54 -14.85
C VAL A 96 10.83 -9.05 -14.75
N LEU A 97 9.54 -8.68 -14.76
CA LEU A 97 9.13 -7.29 -14.55
C LEU A 97 9.61 -6.74 -13.20
N GLY A 98 9.47 -7.53 -12.15
CA GLY A 98 9.89 -7.16 -10.80
C GLY A 98 11.39 -6.88 -10.70
N ILE A 99 12.23 -7.68 -11.33
CA ILE A 99 13.69 -7.49 -11.38
C ILE A 99 14.04 -6.14 -12.02
N GLU A 100 13.42 -5.80 -13.14
CA GLU A 100 13.65 -4.52 -13.81
C GLU A 100 13.13 -3.32 -13.02
N GLN A 101 12.00 -3.48 -12.35
CA GLN A 101 11.45 -2.45 -11.45
C GLN A 101 12.34 -2.23 -10.21
N LEU A 102 12.89 -3.30 -9.65
CA LEU A 102 13.76 -3.25 -8.47
C LEU A 102 15.02 -2.41 -8.71
N LYS A 103 15.62 -2.47 -9.91
CA LYS A 103 16.79 -1.66 -10.29
C LYS A 103 16.55 -0.15 -10.18
N ARG A 104 15.31 0.30 -10.31
CA ARG A 104 14.91 1.72 -10.30
C ARG A 104 14.21 2.13 -9.01
N LEU A 105 13.93 1.19 -8.11
CA LEU A 105 13.09 1.43 -6.93
C LEU A 105 13.65 2.51 -6.02
N ASP A 106 14.95 2.47 -5.71
CA ASP A 106 15.56 3.43 -4.78
C ASP A 106 15.50 4.86 -5.34
N SER A 107 15.78 5.06 -6.64
CA SER A 107 15.66 6.38 -7.28
C SER A 107 14.21 6.90 -7.29
N HIS A 108 13.23 6.02 -7.52
CA HIS A 108 11.81 6.39 -7.46
C HIS A 108 11.37 6.74 -6.04
N ILE A 109 11.92 6.07 -5.02
CA ILE A 109 11.67 6.38 -3.61
C ILE A 109 12.19 7.79 -3.28
N ASP A 110 13.41 8.13 -3.71
CA ASP A 110 14.02 9.42 -3.43
C ASP A 110 13.26 10.57 -4.10
N ILE A 111 12.81 10.39 -5.35
CA ILE A 111 11.95 11.37 -6.03
C ILE A 111 10.64 11.56 -5.25
N ARG A 112 9.96 10.49 -4.84
CA ARG A 112 8.70 10.58 -4.08
C ARG A 112 8.87 11.28 -2.75
N ARG A 113 9.99 11.05 -2.04
CA ARG A 113 10.32 11.75 -0.80
C ARG A 113 10.50 13.24 -1.04
N LYS A 114 11.34 13.61 -2.02
CA LYS A 114 11.59 15.00 -2.39
C LYS A 114 10.28 15.72 -2.74
N ASN A 115 9.43 15.09 -3.55
CA ASN A 115 8.13 15.63 -3.91
C ASN A 115 7.23 15.80 -2.68
N PHE A 116 7.20 14.83 -1.78
CA PHE A 116 6.38 14.91 -0.58
C PHE A 116 6.88 16.00 0.38
N ASP A 117 8.19 16.17 0.53
CA ASP A 117 8.77 17.27 1.32
C ASP A 117 8.45 18.63 0.70
N HIS A 118 8.43 18.72 -0.63
CA HIS A 118 8.02 19.94 -1.33
C HIS A 118 6.53 20.23 -1.12
N PHE A 119 5.66 19.22 -1.26
CA PHE A 119 4.24 19.31 -0.95
C PHE A 119 3.99 19.80 0.50
N MET A 120 4.72 19.26 1.49
CA MET A 120 4.60 19.66 2.89
C MET A 120 4.94 21.13 3.15
N LYS A 121 5.81 21.75 2.33
CA LYS A 121 6.12 23.17 2.39
C LYS A 121 5.02 24.08 1.80
N ARG A 122 4.11 23.50 1.01
CA ARG A 122 3.04 24.21 0.29
C ARG A 122 1.69 24.10 0.96
N ILE A 123 1.44 23.02 1.71
CA ILE A 123 0.15 22.80 2.35
C ILE A 123 -0.07 23.81 3.47
N ASP A 124 -1.23 24.47 3.45
CA ASP A 124 -1.56 25.54 4.41
C ASP A 124 -2.28 24.95 5.64
N PRO A 125 -1.69 25.06 6.84
CA PRO A 125 -2.28 24.55 8.06
C PRO A 125 -3.56 25.31 8.48
N GLU A 126 -3.87 26.48 7.92
CA GLU A 126 -5.12 27.17 8.18
C GLU A 126 -6.31 26.42 7.56
N HIS A 127 -6.14 25.88 6.36
CA HIS A 127 -7.20 25.26 5.57
C HIS A 127 -7.19 23.74 5.60
N PHE A 128 -6.04 23.13 5.85
CA PHE A 128 -5.85 21.67 5.83
C PHE A 128 -5.36 21.11 7.15
N TYR A 129 -5.76 19.88 7.46
CA TYR A 129 -5.05 19.07 8.44
C TYR A 129 -3.70 18.65 7.85
N ILE A 130 -2.61 18.90 8.57
CA ILE A 130 -1.27 18.61 8.09
C ILE A 130 -1.01 17.10 8.17
N PRO A 131 -0.64 16.46 7.06
CA PRO A 131 -0.30 15.05 7.08
C PRO A 131 0.94 14.78 7.95
N TYR A 132 0.95 13.62 8.60
CA TYR A 132 2.14 13.17 9.32
C TYR A 132 3.26 12.87 8.31
N ASN A 133 4.44 13.46 8.53
CA ASN A 133 5.63 13.21 7.73
C ASN A 133 6.75 12.67 8.63
N ASP A 134 7.02 11.38 8.53
CA ASP A 134 8.17 10.73 9.13
C ASP A 134 9.37 10.86 8.18
N PRO A 135 10.59 11.14 8.65
CA PRO A 135 11.79 11.17 7.81
C PRO A 135 12.01 9.90 6.97
N GLY A 136 11.42 8.77 7.40
CA GLY A 136 11.41 7.52 6.65
C GLY A 136 10.27 7.37 5.65
N ASN A 137 9.37 8.35 5.53
CA ASN A 137 8.20 8.26 4.68
C ASN A 137 8.57 8.11 3.19
N SER A 138 7.80 7.32 2.48
CA SER A 138 7.83 7.20 1.03
C SER A 138 6.39 7.15 0.52
N SER A 139 5.68 8.28 0.65
CA SER A 139 4.28 8.36 0.26
C SER A 139 4.11 8.25 -1.26
N PHE A 140 3.14 7.46 -1.70
CA PHE A 140 2.75 7.39 -3.10
C PHE A 140 1.58 8.34 -3.45
N VAL A 141 1.16 9.15 -2.47
CA VAL A 141 0.06 10.10 -2.63
C VAL A 141 0.35 11.42 -1.92
N PHE A 142 -0.32 12.48 -2.33
CA PHE A 142 -0.45 13.74 -1.63
C PHE A 142 -1.85 13.82 -1.03
N PRO A 143 -2.01 13.61 0.29
CA PRO A 143 -3.31 13.68 0.94
C PRO A 143 -3.70 15.12 1.25
N PHE A 144 -4.95 15.46 0.96
CA PHE A 144 -5.58 16.71 1.34
C PHE A 144 -6.77 16.40 2.25
N VAL A 145 -6.78 16.92 3.45
CA VAL A 145 -7.91 16.81 4.38
C VAL A 145 -8.32 18.22 4.77
N CYS A 146 -9.40 18.70 4.18
CA CYS A 146 -9.92 20.06 4.43
C CYS A 146 -10.47 20.18 5.85
N LYS A 147 -10.24 21.33 6.49
CA LYS A 147 -10.82 21.62 7.81
C LYS A 147 -12.30 21.98 7.71
N GLN A 148 -12.70 22.65 6.63
CA GLN A 148 -14.09 23.02 6.39
C GLN A 148 -14.78 22.05 5.40
N PRO A 149 -15.98 21.56 5.72
CA PRO A 149 -16.66 20.52 4.89
C PRO A 149 -16.90 20.92 3.44
N GLY A 150 -17.14 22.19 3.13
CA GLY A 150 -17.42 22.65 1.76
C GLY A 150 -16.19 22.73 0.86
N ASP A 151 -14.99 22.82 1.43
CA ASP A 151 -13.76 23.09 0.68
C ASP A 151 -13.30 21.87 -0.15
N MET A 152 -13.63 20.66 0.29
CA MET A 152 -13.33 19.46 -0.50
C MET A 152 -14.04 19.46 -1.86
N ILE A 153 -15.26 20.01 -1.94
CA ILE A 153 -16.01 20.09 -3.22
C ILE A 153 -15.30 21.05 -4.17
N LYS A 154 -14.88 22.21 -3.66
CA LYS A 154 -14.12 23.19 -4.44
C LYS A 154 -12.77 22.61 -4.89
N LEU A 155 -12.06 21.91 -4.00
CA LEU A 155 -10.79 21.25 -4.30
C LEU A 155 -10.93 20.23 -5.43
N LYS A 156 -11.96 19.39 -5.39
CA LYS A 156 -12.28 18.45 -6.46
C LYS A 156 -12.58 19.13 -7.80
N SER A 157 -13.26 20.29 -7.78
CA SER A 157 -13.49 21.08 -9.01
C SER A 157 -12.17 21.50 -9.64
N ILE A 158 -11.23 22.02 -8.84
CA ILE A 158 -9.90 22.38 -9.34
C ILE A 158 -9.16 21.17 -9.92
N PHE A 159 -9.18 20.03 -9.23
CA PHE A 159 -8.52 18.84 -9.76
C PHE A 159 -9.12 18.41 -11.12
N ASN A 160 -10.45 18.50 -11.27
CA ASN A 160 -11.12 18.23 -12.54
C ASN A 160 -10.70 19.24 -13.64
N GLU A 161 -10.64 20.53 -13.31
CA GLU A 161 -10.21 21.59 -14.25
C GLU A 161 -8.77 21.39 -14.72
N LEU A 162 -7.90 20.90 -13.84
CA LEU A 162 -6.48 20.61 -14.14
C LEU A 162 -6.26 19.22 -14.74
N GLY A 163 -7.30 18.39 -14.88
CA GLY A 163 -7.18 17.00 -15.34
C GLY A 163 -6.43 16.09 -14.35
N ILE A 164 -6.42 16.45 -13.08
CA ILE A 164 -5.73 15.67 -12.02
C ILE A 164 -6.69 14.60 -11.49
N GLU A 165 -6.30 13.33 -11.61
CA GLU A 165 -7.03 12.22 -10.99
C GLU A 165 -6.90 12.28 -9.47
N TYR A 166 -8.03 12.18 -8.78
CA TYR A 166 -8.08 12.12 -7.31
C TYR A 166 -8.95 10.96 -6.83
N ARG A 167 -8.74 10.56 -5.59
CA ARG A 167 -9.50 9.47 -4.95
C ARG A 167 -9.81 9.79 -3.49
N PRO A 168 -10.89 9.22 -2.90
CA PRO A 168 -11.12 9.31 -1.47
C PRO A 168 -9.96 8.66 -0.70
N ILE A 169 -9.67 9.14 0.50
CA ILE A 169 -8.60 8.56 1.33
C ILE A 169 -8.99 7.13 1.72
N VAL A 170 -8.32 6.17 1.11
CA VAL A 170 -8.41 4.71 1.32
C VAL A 170 -9.84 4.22 1.53
N ALA A 171 -10.72 4.48 0.55
CA ALA A 171 -12.14 4.11 0.58
C ALA A 171 -12.99 4.82 1.66
N GLY A 172 -12.45 5.82 2.37
CA GLY A 172 -13.19 6.60 3.37
C GLY A 172 -13.51 5.81 4.64
N ASN A 173 -14.72 5.99 5.18
CA ASN A 173 -15.18 5.27 6.37
C ASN A 173 -15.76 3.90 6.00
N LEU A 174 -15.02 2.84 6.29
CA LEU A 174 -15.41 1.46 5.98
C LEU A 174 -16.71 1.00 6.68
N LEU A 175 -17.11 1.62 7.81
CA LEU A 175 -18.37 1.28 8.48
C LEU A 175 -19.59 1.69 7.64
N LEU A 176 -19.44 2.56 6.63
CA LEU A 176 -20.50 2.90 5.70
C LEU A 176 -20.71 1.85 4.61
N HIS A 177 -19.75 0.95 4.42
CA HIS A 177 -19.82 -0.08 3.39
C HIS A 177 -20.71 -1.26 3.82
N PRO A 178 -21.45 -1.89 2.89
CA PRO A 178 -22.41 -2.95 3.21
C PRO A 178 -21.84 -4.10 4.02
N PHE A 179 -20.59 -4.53 3.75
CA PHE A 179 -19.96 -5.67 4.42
C PHE A 179 -19.62 -5.43 5.89
N LEU A 180 -19.50 -4.16 6.33
CA LEU A 180 -19.28 -3.77 7.73
C LEU A 180 -20.51 -3.12 8.38
N LYS A 181 -21.63 -3.02 7.68
CA LYS A 181 -22.85 -2.35 8.17
C LYS A 181 -23.30 -2.85 9.55
N LYS A 182 -23.12 -4.14 9.85
CA LYS A 182 -23.44 -4.74 11.15
C LYS A 182 -22.66 -4.16 12.34
N TRP A 183 -21.53 -3.50 12.07
CA TRP A 183 -20.68 -2.90 13.08
C TRP A 183 -20.86 -1.38 13.23
N LYS A 184 -21.67 -0.76 12.38
CA LYS A 184 -21.82 0.69 12.28
C LYS A 184 -22.18 1.34 13.61
N ASP A 185 -23.06 0.73 14.38
CA ASP A 185 -23.57 1.28 15.63
C ASP A 185 -22.78 0.81 16.87
N THR A 186 -21.80 -0.06 16.69
CA THR A 186 -21.01 -0.65 17.78
C THR A 186 -19.68 0.08 18.03
N VAL A 187 -19.20 0.84 17.04
CA VAL A 187 -17.90 1.51 17.10
C VAL A 187 -18.01 2.95 16.61
N LYS A 188 -17.44 3.89 17.35
CA LYS A 188 -17.32 5.30 16.94
C LYS A 188 -15.95 5.53 16.31
N VAL A 189 -15.92 6.10 15.11
CA VAL A 189 -14.71 6.34 14.32
C VAL A 189 -14.61 7.79 13.82
N PRO A 190 -14.58 8.79 14.71
CA PRO A 190 -14.69 10.21 14.34
C PRO A 190 -13.62 10.65 13.35
N ASN A 191 -12.38 10.17 13.48
CA ASN A 191 -11.32 10.49 12.54
C ASN A 191 -11.56 9.90 11.13
N ALA A 192 -12.14 8.69 11.04
CA ALA A 192 -12.50 8.11 9.76
C ALA A 192 -13.66 8.87 9.10
N GLU A 193 -14.59 9.42 9.89
CA GLU A 193 -15.66 10.29 9.38
C GLU A 193 -15.10 11.60 8.81
N ILE A 194 -14.14 12.24 9.49
CA ILE A 194 -13.44 13.43 8.97
C ILE A 194 -12.75 13.10 7.65
N LEU A 195 -11.97 12.01 7.59
CA LEU A 195 -11.28 11.60 6.38
C LEU A 195 -12.26 11.28 5.24
N ASN A 196 -13.38 10.64 5.54
CA ASN A 196 -14.42 10.33 4.55
C ASN A 196 -15.05 11.58 3.95
N ASN A 197 -15.37 12.56 4.79
CA ASN A 197 -16.16 13.73 4.39
C ASN A 197 -15.29 14.84 3.81
N ASN A 198 -14.04 14.96 4.27
CA ASN A 198 -13.18 16.11 4.00
C ASN A 198 -11.86 15.70 3.31
N GLY A 199 -11.64 14.43 3.05
CA GLY A 199 -10.36 13.90 2.58
C GLY A 199 -10.37 13.42 1.13
N VAL A 200 -9.35 13.83 0.37
CA VAL A 200 -9.03 13.25 -0.94
C VAL A 200 -7.52 13.15 -1.06
N TYR A 201 -7.04 12.34 -1.99
CA TYR A 201 -5.62 12.33 -2.37
C TYR A 201 -5.43 12.36 -3.88
N ILE A 202 -4.29 12.87 -4.31
CA ILE A 202 -3.77 12.78 -5.67
C ILE A 202 -2.47 11.97 -5.68
N GLY A 203 -2.05 11.47 -6.84
CA GLY A 203 -0.88 10.61 -6.95
C GLY A 203 0.45 11.33 -6.71
N ASN A 204 1.39 10.65 -6.08
CA ASN A 204 2.81 11.02 -6.04
C ASN A 204 3.63 9.91 -6.66
N ASN A 205 4.22 10.16 -7.80
CA ASN A 205 5.03 9.20 -8.53
C ASN A 205 6.32 9.85 -9.06
N GLN A 206 7.17 9.07 -9.70
CA GLN A 206 8.47 9.50 -10.21
C GLN A 206 8.41 10.48 -11.39
N PHE A 207 7.25 10.74 -11.96
CA PHE A 207 7.04 11.68 -13.08
C PHE A 207 6.53 13.04 -12.63
N ILE A 208 6.13 13.15 -11.34
CA ILE A 208 5.69 14.43 -10.76
C ILE A 208 6.92 15.29 -10.46
N THR A 209 6.86 16.57 -10.83
CA THR A 209 7.90 17.57 -10.57
C THR A 209 7.46 18.59 -9.53
N GLU A 210 8.42 19.35 -8.98
CA GLU A 210 8.11 20.43 -8.04
C GLU A 210 7.26 21.52 -8.70
N GLU A 211 7.49 21.81 -9.98
CA GLU A 211 6.72 22.79 -10.76
C GLU A 211 5.26 22.36 -10.90
N MET A 212 4.98 21.08 -11.13
CA MET A 212 3.62 20.55 -11.17
C MET A 212 2.91 20.70 -9.83
N ILE A 213 3.63 20.47 -8.74
CA ILE A 213 3.11 20.67 -7.37
C ILE A 213 2.81 22.17 -7.15
N ASP A 214 3.73 23.05 -7.51
CA ASP A 214 3.57 24.50 -7.34
C ASP A 214 2.39 25.03 -8.16
N GLU A 215 2.23 24.60 -9.39
CA GLU A 215 1.09 25.02 -10.21
C GLU A 215 -0.24 24.51 -9.65
N THR A 216 -0.27 23.29 -9.12
CA THR A 216 -1.45 22.75 -8.42
C THR A 216 -1.81 23.65 -7.21
N PHE A 217 -0.84 23.99 -6.37
CA PHE A 217 -1.09 24.84 -5.20
C PHE A 217 -1.46 26.28 -5.56
N LYS A 218 -0.96 26.82 -6.66
CA LYS A 218 -1.37 28.14 -7.19
C LYS A 218 -2.88 28.17 -7.50
N HIS A 219 -3.42 27.10 -8.05
CA HIS A 219 -4.85 26.99 -8.28
C HIS A 219 -5.64 26.74 -7.00
N ILE A 220 -5.13 25.88 -6.10
CA ILE A 220 -5.77 25.62 -4.79
C ILE A 220 -5.91 26.90 -3.97
N LYS A 221 -4.91 27.76 -3.96
CA LYS A 221 -4.98 29.05 -3.23
C LYS A 221 -6.14 29.95 -3.65
N LYS A 222 -6.59 29.86 -4.91
CA LYS A 222 -7.74 30.64 -5.39
C LYS A 222 -9.05 30.32 -4.65
N ILE A 223 -9.16 29.13 -4.03
CA ILE A 223 -10.33 28.74 -3.23
C ILE A 223 -10.46 29.60 -1.96
N PHE A 224 -9.31 29.99 -1.40
CA PHE A 224 -9.21 30.58 -0.05
C PHE A 224 -8.97 32.11 -0.07
N ILE A 225 -8.86 32.73 -1.27
CA ILE A 225 -8.65 34.17 -1.41
C ILE A 225 -9.99 34.95 -1.45
N THR A 226 -11.11 34.25 -1.31
CA THR A 226 -12.44 34.86 -1.17
C THR A 226 -12.81 34.88 0.29
#